data_4646dd758d5d0765cb1b380d73f04da6
#
_entry.id   4646dd758d5d0765cb1b380d73f04da6
#
_cell.length_a   1.000
_cell.length_b   1.000
_cell.length_c   1.000
_cell.angle_alpha   90.00
_cell.angle_beta   90.00
_cell.angle_gamma   90.00
#
_symmetry.space_group_name_H-M   'P 1'
#
loop_
_entity.id
_entity.type
_entity.pdbx_description
1 polymer ?
#
loop_
_entity_poly.entity_id
_entity_poly.type
_entity_poly.pdbx_seq_one_letter_code
_entity_poly.pdbx_strand_id
1 'polypeptide(L)'
;MPNVISEQEFEAEVLRSELPVLVDFFGDWCQPCKQMDPEIAELEREVEGKAKVVKVDIDQSPRLAQMLRIQSVPTYVIFSEGRPVAAEQGVVPRAKLRAALEPFMPRPEGAIRAPELAPLIQQGQAVAVDTRDAGSFGRAHIPGAKNIPLEEIQTRLAELHMLGGTPVLYCRAGDKSKELCDKLAAEGMMLPFLEGGFLGWEAEMLPIERD
;
A
#
# COMPACT_ATOMS: atom_id res chain seq x y z
N MET A 1 -8.41 -9.65 17.66
CA MET A 1 -9.68 -9.86 16.93
C MET A 1 -10.25 -8.50 16.62
N PRO A 2 -10.71 -8.27 15.41
CA PRO A 2 -11.30 -6.98 15.05
C PRO A 2 -12.45 -6.60 15.97
N ASN A 3 -12.56 -5.31 16.26
CA ASN A 3 -13.61 -4.80 17.14
C ASN A 3 -14.98 -4.94 16.46
N VAL A 4 -15.97 -5.47 17.21
CA VAL A 4 -17.37 -5.48 16.75
C VAL A 4 -17.99 -4.15 17.17
N ILE A 5 -18.42 -3.37 16.18
CA ILE A 5 -19.01 -2.06 16.41
C ILE A 5 -20.53 -2.09 16.17
N SER A 6 -21.24 -1.26 16.92
CA SER A 6 -22.68 -1.05 16.76
C SER A 6 -22.99 -0.03 15.66
N GLU A 7 -24.26 0.05 15.25
CA GLU A 7 -24.77 1.07 14.31
C GLU A 7 -24.50 2.50 14.81
N GLN A 8 -24.48 2.74 16.13
CA GLN A 8 -24.25 4.06 16.72
C GLN A 8 -22.76 4.47 16.66
N GLU A 9 -21.85 3.49 16.72
CA GLU A 9 -20.41 3.72 16.65
C GLU A 9 -19.92 3.85 15.20
N PHE A 10 -20.74 3.43 14.23
CA PHE A 10 -20.35 3.36 12.80
C PHE A 10 -19.90 4.73 12.25
N GLU A 11 -20.58 5.80 12.61
CA GLU A 11 -20.19 7.14 12.16
C GLU A 11 -18.80 7.51 12.66
N ALA A 12 -18.52 7.29 13.94
CA ALA A 12 -17.23 7.64 14.54
C ALA A 12 -16.09 6.74 14.08
N GLU A 13 -16.34 5.41 14.07
CA GLU A 13 -15.29 4.42 13.79
C GLU A 13 -15.01 4.25 12.30
N VAL A 14 -15.99 4.50 11.44
CA VAL A 14 -15.89 4.25 9.99
C VAL A 14 -15.93 5.54 9.19
N LEU A 15 -17.00 6.34 9.31
CA LEU A 15 -17.19 7.50 8.42
C LEU A 15 -16.26 8.66 8.75
N ARG A 16 -15.86 8.83 10.00
CA ARG A 16 -14.92 9.88 10.45
C ARG A 16 -13.49 9.36 10.62
N SER A 17 -13.20 8.15 10.21
CA SER A 17 -11.85 7.60 10.29
C SER A 17 -10.91 8.31 9.31
N GLU A 18 -9.73 8.72 9.78
CA GLU A 18 -8.65 9.24 8.95
C GLU A 18 -7.96 8.13 8.13
N LEU A 19 -8.05 6.88 8.61
CA LEU A 19 -7.54 5.72 7.92
C LEU A 19 -8.66 5.02 7.14
N PRO A 20 -8.37 4.34 6.03
CA PRO A 20 -9.34 3.47 5.38
C PRO A 20 -9.80 2.37 6.34
N VAL A 21 -11.06 1.99 6.24
CA VAL A 21 -11.68 1.00 7.13
C VAL A 21 -12.27 -0.12 6.30
N LEU A 22 -11.85 -1.36 6.58
CA LEU A 22 -12.54 -2.56 6.11
C LEU A 22 -13.59 -2.95 7.15
N VAL A 23 -14.84 -2.98 6.73
CA VAL A 23 -15.98 -3.41 7.55
C VAL A 23 -16.41 -4.80 7.12
N ASP A 24 -16.29 -5.78 8.02
CA ASP A 24 -16.79 -7.16 7.85
C ASP A 24 -18.23 -7.25 8.38
N PHE A 25 -19.19 -7.35 7.47
CA PHE A 25 -20.59 -7.62 7.82
C PHE A 25 -20.81 -9.11 7.98
N PHE A 26 -21.22 -9.50 9.19
CA PHE A 26 -21.40 -10.89 9.58
C PHE A 26 -22.73 -11.13 10.30
N GLY A 27 -23.05 -12.40 10.56
CA GLY A 27 -24.12 -12.82 11.46
C GLY A 27 -23.65 -14.01 12.29
N ASP A 28 -24.11 -14.12 13.53
CA ASP A 28 -23.71 -15.20 14.46
C ASP A 28 -24.02 -16.61 13.93
N TRP A 29 -25.03 -16.75 13.09
CA TRP A 29 -25.44 -17.99 12.43
C TRP A 29 -24.59 -18.33 11.18
N CYS A 30 -23.78 -17.40 10.71
CA CYS A 30 -23.03 -17.54 9.44
C CYS A 30 -21.77 -18.39 9.61
N GLN A 31 -21.79 -19.65 9.16
CA GLN A 31 -20.63 -20.54 9.20
C GLN A 31 -19.45 -20.05 8.32
N PRO A 32 -19.66 -19.54 7.09
CA PRO A 32 -18.59 -18.96 6.29
C PRO A 32 -17.92 -17.75 6.98
N CYS A 33 -18.66 -16.93 7.73
CA CYS A 33 -18.08 -15.81 8.48
C CYS A 33 -17.11 -16.32 9.54
N LYS A 34 -17.48 -17.37 10.30
CA LYS A 34 -16.61 -17.99 11.31
C LYS A 34 -15.33 -18.58 10.70
N GLN A 35 -15.38 -19.07 9.47
CA GLN A 35 -14.19 -19.54 8.75
C GLN A 35 -13.26 -18.38 8.39
N MET A 36 -13.81 -17.18 8.15
CA MET A 36 -13.02 -15.99 7.82
C MET A 36 -12.46 -15.26 9.05
N ASP A 37 -12.98 -15.50 10.25
CA ASP A 37 -12.52 -14.81 11.47
C ASP A 37 -11.00 -14.84 11.69
N PRO A 38 -10.27 -15.97 11.53
CA PRO A 38 -8.82 -15.97 11.66
C PRO A 38 -8.13 -15.16 10.56
N GLU A 39 -8.63 -15.19 9.33
CA GLU A 39 -8.08 -14.44 8.21
C GLU A 39 -8.27 -12.92 8.39
N ILE A 40 -9.45 -12.51 8.90
CA ILE A 40 -9.73 -11.10 9.20
C ILE A 40 -8.90 -10.59 10.38
N ALA A 41 -8.70 -11.43 11.42
CA ALA A 41 -7.82 -11.09 12.53
C ALA A 41 -6.34 -10.98 12.12
N GLU A 42 -5.90 -11.78 11.15
CA GLU A 42 -4.55 -11.66 10.59
C GLU A 42 -4.42 -10.42 9.72
N LEU A 43 -5.43 -10.12 8.89
CA LEU A 43 -5.48 -8.90 8.09
C LEU A 43 -5.38 -7.64 8.96
N GLU A 44 -6.14 -7.60 10.08
CA GLU A 44 -6.07 -6.49 11.05
C GLU A 44 -4.63 -6.22 11.51
N ARG A 45 -3.89 -7.29 11.85
CA ARG A 45 -2.48 -7.18 12.26
C ARG A 45 -1.55 -6.70 11.13
N GLU A 46 -1.77 -7.21 9.92
CA GLU A 46 -0.97 -6.83 8.75
C GLU A 46 -1.12 -5.35 8.36
N VAL A 47 -2.30 -4.78 8.58
CA VAL A 47 -2.62 -3.39 8.19
C VAL A 47 -2.61 -2.41 9.36
N GLU A 48 -2.18 -2.83 10.54
CA GLU A 48 -2.11 -2.00 11.74
C GLU A 48 -1.38 -0.67 11.46
N GLY A 49 -1.98 0.44 11.89
CA GLY A 49 -1.46 1.79 11.66
C GLY A 49 -1.64 2.32 10.24
N LYS A 50 -2.10 1.49 9.27
CA LYS A 50 -2.35 1.91 7.88
C LYS A 50 -3.81 1.81 7.49
N ALA A 51 -4.57 0.94 8.13
CA ALA A 51 -6.01 0.77 7.96
C ALA A 51 -6.63 0.25 9.25
N LYS A 52 -7.95 0.41 9.37
CA LYS A 52 -8.74 -0.21 10.43
C LYS A 52 -9.49 -1.41 9.87
N VAL A 53 -9.72 -2.42 10.71
CA VAL A 53 -10.60 -3.54 10.42
C VAL A 53 -11.62 -3.64 11.54
N VAL A 54 -12.90 -3.56 11.21
CA VAL A 54 -14.00 -3.65 12.18
C VAL A 54 -15.06 -4.64 11.70
N LYS A 55 -15.87 -5.12 12.59
CA LYS A 55 -16.96 -6.06 12.30
C LYS A 55 -18.30 -5.44 12.66
N VAL A 56 -19.34 -5.74 11.88
CA VAL A 56 -20.73 -5.31 12.12
C VAL A 56 -21.66 -6.51 12.03
N ASP A 57 -22.38 -6.79 13.10
CA ASP A 57 -23.45 -7.79 13.12
C ASP A 57 -24.71 -7.22 12.44
N ILE A 58 -25.13 -7.84 11.34
CA ILE A 58 -26.31 -7.40 10.56
C ILE A 58 -27.63 -7.56 11.32
N ASP A 59 -27.70 -8.51 12.25
CA ASP A 59 -28.91 -8.75 13.05
C ASP A 59 -29.07 -7.68 14.13
N GLN A 60 -27.95 -7.15 14.64
CA GLN A 60 -27.92 -6.04 15.60
C GLN A 60 -27.91 -4.66 14.95
N SER A 61 -27.56 -4.58 13.65
CA SER A 61 -27.47 -3.33 12.88
C SER A 61 -28.30 -3.39 11.58
N PRO A 62 -29.60 -3.71 11.64
CA PRO A 62 -30.41 -3.97 10.44
C PRO A 62 -30.61 -2.72 9.56
N ARG A 63 -30.66 -1.53 10.15
CA ARG A 63 -30.78 -0.28 9.38
C ARG A 63 -29.52 0.01 8.57
N LEU A 64 -28.34 -0.21 9.17
CA LEU A 64 -27.05 -0.05 8.50
C LEU A 64 -26.91 -1.04 7.35
N ALA A 65 -27.25 -2.33 7.60
CA ALA A 65 -27.25 -3.35 6.56
C ALA A 65 -28.17 -2.99 5.39
N GLN A 66 -29.38 -2.49 5.66
CA GLN A 66 -30.31 -2.03 4.64
C GLN A 66 -29.79 -0.82 3.85
N MET A 67 -29.24 0.18 4.56
CA MET A 67 -28.70 1.40 3.95
C MET A 67 -27.55 1.09 3.00
N LEU A 68 -26.66 0.17 3.38
CA LEU A 68 -25.52 -0.28 2.58
C LEU A 68 -25.87 -1.41 1.61
N ARG A 69 -27.15 -1.83 1.56
CA ARG A 69 -27.65 -2.89 0.68
C ARG A 69 -26.92 -4.22 0.84
N ILE A 70 -26.60 -4.58 2.08
CA ILE A 70 -25.99 -5.87 2.40
C ILE A 70 -27.03 -6.96 2.21
N GLN A 71 -26.86 -7.81 1.20
CA GLN A 71 -27.82 -8.87 0.82
C GLN A 71 -27.40 -10.25 1.31
N SER A 72 -26.14 -10.43 1.64
CA SER A 72 -25.58 -11.70 2.09
C SER A 72 -24.37 -11.46 3.00
N VAL A 73 -24.02 -12.46 3.80
CA VAL A 73 -22.83 -12.45 4.65
C VAL A 73 -21.96 -13.70 4.39
N PRO A 74 -20.64 -13.60 4.51
CA PRO A 74 -19.88 -12.38 4.81
C PRO A 74 -19.89 -11.41 3.61
N THR A 75 -19.92 -10.11 3.91
CA THR A 75 -19.70 -9.04 2.94
C THR A 75 -18.72 -8.05 3.55
N TYR A 76 -17.70 -7.70 2.80
CA TYR A 76 -16.66 -6.75 3.19
C TYR A 76 -16.83 -5.46 2.40
N VAL A 77 -16.93 -4.33 3.11
CA VAL A 77 -17.00 -3.01 2.46
C VAL A 77 -15.81 -2.18 2.94
N ILE A 78 -15.08 -1.63 2.00
CA ILE A 78 -13.97 -0.72 2.29
C ILE A 78 -14.49 0.71 2.21
N PHE A 79 -14.25 1.46 3.28
CA PHE A 79 -14.52 2.88 3.38
C PHE A 79 -13.22 3.66 3.34
N SER A 80 -13.21 4.76 2.59
CA SER A 80 -12.14 5.74 2.58
C SER A 80 -12.76 7.14 2.52
N GLU A 81 -12.27 8.06 3.35
CA GLU A 81 -12.79 9.43 3.45
C GLU A 81 -14.31 9.48 3.67
N GLY A 82 -14.81 8.57 4.52
CA GLY A 82 -16.24 8.48 4.86
C GLY A 82 -17.14 7.91 3.76
N ARG A 83 -16.60 7.33 2.68
CA ARG A 83 -17.36 6.80 1.54
C ARG A 83 -17.02 5.34 1.28
N PRO A 84 -18.00 4.49 0.89
CA PRO A 84 -17.71 3.14 0.42
C PRO A 84 -17.00 3.23 -0.94
N VAL A 85 -15.82 2.59 -1.05
CA VAL A 85 -14.97 2.63 -2.25
C VAL A 85 -14.79 1.27 -2.92
N ALA A 86 -14.97 0.18 -2.17
CA ALA A 86 -14.94 -1.18 -2.71
C ALA A 86 -15.80 -2.11 -1.85
N ALA A 87 -16.26 -3.20 -2.45
CA ALA A 87 -17.00 -4.25 -1.73
C ALA A 87 -16.67 -5.63 -2.30
N GLU A 88 -16.59 -6.63 -1.42
CA GLU A 88 -16.38 -8.04 -1.75
C GLU A 88 -17.40 -8.89 -0.98
N GLN A 89 -17.84 -10.01 -1.57
CA GLN A 89 -18.83 -10.88 -0.96
C GLN A 89 -18.35 -12.33 -0.88
N GLY A 90 -18.80 -13.05 0.13
CA GLY A 90 -18.51 -14.46 0.36
C GLY A 90 -17.14 -14.70 0.98
N VAL A 91 -16.65 -15.94 0.90
CA VAL A 91 -15.33 -16.33 1.38
C VAL A 91 -14.27 -15.76 0.44
N VAL A 92 -13.52 -14.77 0.90
CA VAL A 92 -12.53 -14.06 0.09
C VAL A 92 -11.14 -14.27 0.69
N PRO A 93 -10.14 -14.71 -0.10
CA PRO A 93 -8.76 -14.84 0.40
C PRO A 93 -8.24 -13.52 0.99
N ARG A 94 -7.57 -13.59 2.15
CA ARG A 94 -6.98 -12.44 2.83
C ARG A 94 -6.14 -11.56 1.90
N ALA A 95 -5.32 -12.17 1.05
CA ALA A 95 -4.50 -11.46 0.09
C ALA A 95 -5.33 -10.57 -0.86
N LYS A 96 -6.53 -11.01 -1.24
CA LYS A 96 -7.45 -10.23 -2.08
C LYS A 96 -8.04 -9.06 -1.30
N LEU A 97 -8.45 -9.27 -0.04
CA LEU A 97 -8.95 -8.19 0.81
C LEU A 97 -7.87 -7.13 1.06
N ARG A 98 -6.63 -7.59 1.33
CA ARG A 98 -5.48 -6.70 1.47
C ARG A 98 -5.22 -5.88 0.20
N ALA A 99 -5.20 -6.54 -0.96
CA ALA A 99 -4.99 -5.86 -2.25
C ALA A 99 -6.09 -4.84 -2.55
N ALA A 100 -7.35 -5.13 -2.18
CA ALA A 100 -8.47 -4.19 -2.33
C ALA A 100 -8.34 -2.96 -1.40
N LEU A 101 -7.74 -3.13 -0.20
CA LEU A 101 -7.53 -2.07 0.78
C LEU A 101 -6.29 -1.21 0.46
N GLU A 102 -5.26 -1.80 -0.12
CA GLU A 102 -3.94 -1.18 -0.37
C GLU A 102 -3.98 0.17 -1.12
N PRO A 103 -4.83 0.38 -2.15
CA PRO A 103 -4.91 1.68 -2.85
C PRO A 103 -5.30 2.87 -1.96
N PHE A 104 -5.98 2.59 -0.85
CA PHE A 104 -6.52 3.60 0.07
C PHE A 104 -5.64 3.80 1.32
N MET A 105 -4.68 2.90 1.58
CA MET A 105 -3.79 3.04 2.72
C MET A 105 -2.87 4.24 2.57
N PRO A 106 -2.56 4.95 3.68
CA PRO A 106 -1.58 6.03 3.66
C PRO A 106 -0.22 5.48 3.21
N ARG A 107 0.38 6.20 2.28
CA ARG A 107 1.72 5.89 1.78
C ARG A 107 2.78 6.72 2.50
N PRO A 108 3.99 6.19 2.68
CA PRO A 108 5.10 7.00 3.14
C PRO A 108 5.31 8.21 2.21
N GLU A 109 5.66 9.34 2.77
CA GLU A 109 5.96 10.53 1.99
C GLU A 109 7.09 10.25 0.99
N GLY A 110 6.92 10.67 -0.25
CA GLY A 110 7.88 10.41 -1.32
C GLY A 110 7.83 8.98 -1.92
N ALA A 111 6.93 8.10 -1.47
CA ALA A 111 6.78 6.78 -2.07
C ALA A 111 6.10 6.86 -3.44
N ILE A 112 6.72 6.24 -4.46
CA ILE A 112 6.17 6.10 -5.82
C ILE A 112 6.07 4.61 -6.13
N ARG A 113 4.94 4.16 -6.69
CA ARG A 113 4.78 2.77 -7.14
C ARG A 113 5.38 2.56 -8.53
N ALA A 114 5.73 1.32 -8.84
CA ALA A 114 6.30 0.98 -10.14
C ALA A 114 5.41 1.36 -11.34
N PRO A 115 4.07 1.12 -11.35
CA PRO A 115 3.20 1.58 -12.42
C PRO A 115 3.09 3.11 -12.55
N GLU A 116 3.34 3.84 -11.48
CA GLU A 116 3.35 5.32 -11.49
C GLU A 116 4.71 5.86 -12.00
N LEU A 117 5.81 5.18 -11.65
CA LEU A 117 7.16 5.58 -12.03
C LEU A 117 7.48 5.29 -13.50
N ALA A 118 7.03 4.15 -14.05
CA ALA A 118 7.33 3.72 -15.39
C ALA A 118 7.01 4.78 -16.48
N PRO A 119 5.81 5.40 -16.52
CA PRO A 119 5.52 6.45 -17.49
C PRO A 119 6.35 7.73 -17.26
N LEU A 120 6.71 8.06 -16.03
CA LEU A 120 7.55 9.22 -15.73
C LEU A 120 8.98 9.06 -16.29
N ILE A 121 9.53 7.85 -16.19
CA ILE A 121 10.84 7.51 -16.81
C ILE A 121 10.75 7.62 -18.32
N GLN A 122 9.72 7.05 -18.94
CA GLN A 122 9.52 7.09 -20.39
C GLN A 122 9.38 8.52 -20.93
N GLN A 123 8.82 9.43 -20.14
CA GLN A 123 8.65 10.84 -20.48
C GLN A 123 9.89 11.70 -20.13
N GLY A 124 10.93 11.11 -19.56
CA GLY A 124 12.12 11.82 -19.08
C GLY A 124 11.89 12.74 -17.89
N GLN A 125 10.76 12.58 -17.19
CA GLN A 125 10.40 13.36 -15.99
C GLN A 125 11.04 12.82 -14.71
N ALA A 126 11.36 11.52 -14.69
CA ALA A 126 12.03 10.86 -13.58
C ALA A 126 13.22 10.02 -14.08
N VAL A 127 14.22 9.87 -13.21
CA VAL A 127 15.37 8.97 -13.41
C VAL A 127 15.43 8.01 -12.24
N ALA A 128 15.36 6.71 -12.50
CA ALA A 128 15.54 5.69 -11.47
C ALA A 128 17.02 5.66 -11.03
N VAL A 129 17.26 5.63 -9.72
CA VAL A 129 18.60 5.56 -9.14
C VAL A 129 18.71 4.28 -8.33
N ASP A 130 19.49 3.34 -8.85
CA ASP A 130 19.74 2.05 -8.19
C ASP A 130 20.77 2.20 -7.10
N THR A 131 20.35 1.95 -5.86
CA THR A 131 21.22 2.05 -4.69
C THR A 131 21.86 0.71 -4.30
N ARG A 132 21.69 -0.33 -5.11
CA ARG A 132 22.36 -1.62 -4.92
C ARG A 132 23.81 -1.58 -5.39
N ASP A 133 24.56 -2.61 -5.06
CA ASP A 133 25.91 -2.81 -5.57
C ASP A 133 25.94 -2.95 -7.11
N ALA A 134 27.08 -2.62 -7.72
CA ALA A 134 27.29 -2.65 -9.16
C ALA A 134 27.03 -4.03 -9.78
N GLY A 135 27.35 -5.12 -9.07
CA GLY A 135 27.09 -6.47 -9.56
C GLY A 135 25.60 -6.83 -9.59
N SER A 136 24.81 -6.30 -8.67
CA SER A 136 23.34 -6.43 -8.69
C SER A 136 22.72 -5.59 -9.79
N PHE A 137 23.23 -4.39 -10.01
CA PHE A 137 22.85 -3.50 -11.11
C PHE A 137 23.09 -4.15 -12.47
N GLY A 138 24.31 -4.62 -12.74
CA GLY A 138 24.64 -5.24 -14.02
C GLY A 138 23.85 -6.51 -14.36
N ARG A 139 23.39 -7.26 -13.33
CA ARG A 139 22.52 -8.42 -13.56
C ARG A 139 21.12 -8.06 -14.05
N ALA A 140 20.52 -7.05 -13.47
CA ALA A 140 19.22 -6.52 -13.89
C ALA A 140 18.92 -5.20 -13.17
N HIS A 141 18.44 -4.21 -13.93
CA HIS A 141 18.06 -2.89 -13.41
C HIS A 141 16.85 -2.31 -14.17
N ILE A 142 16.29 -1.24 -13.66
CA ILE A 142 15.20 -0.48 -14.31
C ILE A 142 15.80 0.24 -15.54
N PRO A 143 15.12 0.24 -16.71
CA PRO A 143 15.63 0.86 -17.92
C PRO A 143 16.07 2.31 -17.72
N GLY A 144 17.28 2.62 -18.19
CA GLY A 144 17.88 3.95 -18.08
C GLY A 144 18.28 4.37 -16.67
N ALA A 145 18.24 3.46 -15.68
CA ALA A 145 18.65 3.76 -14.31
C ALA A 145 20.13 4.11 -14.19
N LYS A 146 20.45 4.92 -13.19
CA LYS A 146 21.83 5.21 -12.78
C LYS A 146 22.18 4.41 -11.53
N ASN A 147 23.36 3.81 -11.50
CA ASN A 147 23.82 3.10 -10.29
C ASN A 147 24.64 4.04 -9.42
N ILE A 148 24.15 4.26 -8.20
CA ILE A 148 24.86 4.98 -7.14
C ILE A 148 24.62 4.18 -5.85
N PRO A 149 25.60 3.38 -5.42
CA PRO A 149 25.48 2.60 -4.20
C PRO A 149 25.02 3.41 -2.98
N LEU A 150 24.23 2.79 -2.10
CA LEU A 150 23.56 3.44 -0.98
C LEU A 150 24.50 4.29 -0.12
N GLU A 151 25.70 3.77 0.16
CA GLU A 151 26.73 4.41 0.94
C GLU A 151 27.37 5.63 0.26
N GLU A 152 27.23 5.75 -1.07
CA GLU A 152 27.81 6.85 -1.84
C GLU A 152 26.80 7.99 -2.05
N ILE A 153 25.50 7.77 -1.86
CA ILE A 153 24.44 8.76 -2.17
C ILE A 153 24.71 10.10 -1.48
N GLN A 154 25.03 10.12 -0.19
CA GLN A 154 25.25 11.37 0.55
C GLN A 154 26.45 12.17 0.04
N THR A 155 27.47 11.52 -0.47
CA THR A 155 28.66 12.18 -1.04
C THR A 155 28.45 12.60 -2.50
N ARG A 156 27.46 12.03 -3.18
CA ARG A 156 27.15 12.25 -4.61
C ARG A 156 25.80 12.97 -4.84
N LEU A 157 25.29 13.68 -3.84
CA LEU A 157 24.01 14.41 -3.94
C LEU A 157 24.00 15.43 -5.09
N ALA A 158 25.14 16.08 -5.37
CA ALA A 158 25.26 16.99 -6.49
C ALA A 158 25.00 16.31 -7.85
N GLU A 159 25.39 15.04 -7.99
CA GLU A 159 25.16 14.25 -9.20
C GLU A 159 23.68 13.96 -9.40
N LEU A 160 22.92 13.68 -8.31
CA LEU A 160 21.47 13.51 -8.37
C LEU A 160 20.77 14.75 -8.91
N HIS A 161 21.20 15.94 -8.50
CA HIS A 161 20.64 17.20 -9.01
C HIS A 161 20.97 17.50 -10.47
N MET A 162 22.01 16.87 -11.02
CA MET A 162 22.38 17.01 -12.43
C MET A 162 21.66 16.03 -13.37
N LEU A 163 20.88 15.10 -12.82
CA LEU A 163 20.07 14.19 -13.62
C LEU A 163 18.96 14.96 -14.32
N GLY A 164 18.66 14.58 -15.57
CA GLY A 164 17.68 15.28 -16.42
C GLY A 164 16.21 15.09 -16.00
N GLY A 165 15.93 14.59 -14.79
CA GLY A 165 14.60 14.37 -14.25
C GLY A 165 14.66 14.19 -12.75
N THR A 166 13.50 14.01 -12.10
CA THR A 166 13.41 13.75 -10.65
C THR A 166 14.08 12.42 -10.30
N PRO A 167 15.14 12.39 -9.48
CA PRO A 167 15.77 11.14 -9.05
C PRO A 167 14.84 10.37 -8.12
N VAL A 168 14.57 9.10 -8.44
CA VAL A 168 13.77 8.18 -7.62
C VAL A 168 14.67 7.04 -7.17
N LEU A 169 14.95 6.98 -5.87
CA LEU A 169 15.87 5.99 -5.32
C LEU A 169 15.19 4.62 -5.21
N TYR A 170 15.90 3.57 -5.53
CA TYR A 170 15.42 2.22 -5.25
C TYR A 170 16.55 1.29 -4.80
N CYS A 171 16.21 0.39 -3.89
CA CYS A 171 17.03 -0.75 -3.50
C CYS A 171 16.32 -2.05 -3.91
N ARG A 172 16.71 -3.19 -3.33
CA ARG A 172 16.08 -4.47 -3.69
C ARG A 172 14.58 -4.52 -3.32
N ALA A 173 14.22 -4.21 -2.08
CA ALA A 173 12.85 -4.33 -1.53
C ALA A 173 12.21 -2.98 -1.18
N GLY A 174 12.91 -1.86 -1.38
CA GLY A 174 12.41 -0.51 -1.07
C GLY A 174 12.68 -0.03 0.36
N ASP A 175 13.04 -0.91 1.29
CA ASP A 175 13.27 -0.62 2.71
C ASP A 175 14.45 0.33 2.95
N LYS A 176 15.62 0.01 2.42
CA LYS A 176 16.86 0.80 2.59
C LYS A 176 16.79 2.16 1.88
N SER A 177 16.19 2.21 0.69
CA SER A 177 15.98 3.48 -0.02
C SER A 177 15.00 4.37 0.70
N LYS A 178 13.92 3.82 1.28
CA LYS A 178 12.99 4.55 2.15
C LYS A 178 13.73 5.14 3.37
N GLU A 179 14.47 4.30 4.11
CA GLU A 179 15.22 4.74 5.30
C GLU A 179 16.20 5.88 4.97
N LEU A 180 16.87 5.81 3.82
CA LEU A 180 17.76 6.89 3.37
C LEU A 180 16.97 8.16 3.03
N CYS A 181 15.85 8.04 2.29
CA CYS A 181 15.02 9.19 1.96
C CYS A 181 14.43 9.85 3.20
N ASP A 182 14.00 9.08 4.19
CA ASP A 182 13.53 9.61 5.50
C ASP A 182 14.62 10.41 6.21
N LYS A 183 15.87 9.92 6.20
CA LYS A 183 17.03 10.65 6.78
C LYS A 183 17.32 11.94 6.02
N LEU A 184 17.35 11.91 4.69
CA LEU A 184 17.59 13.09 3.86
C LEU A 184 16.46 14.12 4.00
N ALA A 185 15.21 13.68 4.14
CA ALA A 185 14.07 14.55 4.40
C ALA A 185 14.20 15.29 5.73
N ALA A 186 14.72 14.64 6.79
CA ALA A 186 15.01 15.27 8.07
C ALA A 186 16.12 16.36 7.97
N GLU A 187 16.98 16.25 6.94
CA GLU A 187 18.01 17.24 6.59
C GLU A 187 17.51 18.31 5.59
N GLY A 188 16.22 18.27 5.25
CA GLY A 188 15.57 19.24 4.34
C GLY A 188 15.64 18.85 2.85
N MET A 189 16.07 17.63 2.53
CA MET A 189 16.18 17.14 1.15
C MET A 189 15.15 16.03 0.88
N MET A 190 14.06 16.40 0.23
CA MET A 190 12.99 15.46 -0.14
C MET A 190 13.36 14.72 -1.42
N LEU A 191 13.66 13.42 -1.32
CA LEU A 191 13.87 12.54 -2.46
C LEU A 191 12.82 11.44 -2.47
N PRO A 192 12.16 11.20 -3.61
CA PRO A 192 11.23 10.09 -3.73
C PRO A 192 11.97 8.74 -3.82
N PHE A 193 11.26 7.67 -3.43
CA PHE A 193 11.76 6.31 -3.53
C PHE A 193 10.71 5.37 -4.11
N LEU A 194 11.16 4.29 -4.76
CA LEU A 194 10.30 3.26 -5.31
C LEU A 194 9.81 2.32 -4.20
N GLU A 195 8.50 2.32 -3.96
CA GLU A 195 7.83 1.40 -3.05
C GLU A 195 7.99 -0.05 -3.57
N GLY A 196 8.36 -0.98 -2.68
CA GLY A 196 8.68 -2.36 -3.05
C GLY A 196 10.02 -2.53 -3.78
N GLY A 197 10.73 -1.45 -4.11
CA GLY A 197 12.04 -1.49 -4.75
C GLY A 197 12.05 -2.23 -6.09
N PHE A 198 13.20 -2.83 -6.44
CA PHE A 198 13.33 -3.60 -7.67
C PHE A 198 12.42 -4.82 -7.73
N LEU A 199 12.17 -5.48 -6.59
CA LEU A 199 11.22 -6.61 -6.54
C LEU A 199 9.79 -6.18 -6.86
N GLY A 200 9.36 -5.00 -6.38
CA GLY A 200 8.06 -4.42 -6.74
C GLY A 200 7.95 -4.10 -8.24
N TRP A 201 9.04 -3.62 -8.85
CA TRP A 201 9.11 -3.39 -10.29
C TRP A 201 8.96 -4.68 -11.11
N GLU A 202 9.69 -5.74 -10.72
CA GLU A 202 9.60 -7.06 -11.37
C GLU A 202 8.21 -7.70 -11.19
N ALA A 203 7.59 -7.54 -10.03
CA ALA A 203 6.25 -8.08 -9.74
C ALA A 203 5.17 -7.50 -10.67
N GLU A 204 5.33 -6.25 -11.11
CA GLU A 204 4.46 -5.58 -12.09
C GLU A 204 4.82 -5.95 -13.55
N MET A 205 5.73 -6.89 -13.75
CA MET A 205 6.21 -7.35 -15.08
C MET A 205 6.67 -6.19 -16.00
N LEU A 206 7.23 -5.15 -15.42
CA LEU A 206 7.75 -4.01 -16.15
C LEU A 206 9.11 -4.33 -16.78
N PRO A 207 9.51 -3.62 -17.87
CA PRO A 207 10.79 -3.85 -18.55
C PRO A 207 11.99 -3.73 -17.61
N ILE A 208 13.00 -4.56 -17.83
CA ILE A 208 14.30 -4.53 -17.16
C ILE A 208 15.44 -4.54 -18.19
N GLU A 209 16.56 -3.91 -17.86
CA GLU A 209 17.82 -3.94 -18.62
C GLU A 209 18.87 -4.79 -17.90
N ARG A 210 19.87 -5.25 -18.63
CA ARG A 210 21.02 -6.03 -18.14
C ARG A 210 22.27 -5.56 -18.87
N ASP A 211 23.36 -5.37 -18.16
CA ASP A 211 24.67 -5.03 -18.71
C ASP A 211 25.46 -6.28 -19.13
#